data_c9aecbced7dd70c4cb60ee2c68ac5312
#
_entry.id   c9aecbced7dd70c4cb60ee2c68ac5312
#
_cell.length_a   1.000
_cell.length_b   1.000
_cell.length_c   1.000
_cell.angle_alpha   90.00
_cell.angle_beta   90.00
_cell.angle_gamma   90.00
#
_symmetry.space_group_name_H-M   'P 1'
#
loop_
_entity.id
_entity.type
_entity.pdbx_description
1 polymer ?
#
loop_
_entity_poly.entity_id
_entity_poly.type
_entity_poly.pdbx_seq_one_letter_code
_entity_poly.pdbx_strand_id
1 'polypeptide(L)'
;MKIAVLGTGEVGRRLATKLVSLGHDVAMGSRTADNAEAAKWAGEYGGTHGTFADAAGPAELVVNATGGLVSLAALEAAGAANLRGKVLVDVSNALDFSEGFPPKVGLPDGRSVAEQLQQAFPETRVVKTLNTMTNTVMVEPGRVPGHHNVFLSGDDEGAKAVVAELLASFGWAADRIIDLGDLSSARAAEQLLPLWLRLYGMLGTGDFNFGVAGMGAGA
;
A
#
# COMPACT_ATOMS: atom_id res chain seq x y z
N MET A 1 6.73 -7.77 -14.62
CA MET A 1 5.32 -7.33 -14.69
C MET A 1 5.27 -5.83 -14.94
N LYS A 2 4.17 -5.37 -15.54
CA LYS A 2 3.81 -3.95 -15.61
C LYS A 2 3.02 -3.58 -14.35
N ILE A 3 3.53 -2.62 -13.57
CA ILE A 3 2.93 -2.23 -12.30
C ILE A 3 2.63 -0.73 -12.29
N ALA A 4 1.40 -0.35 -11.97
CA ALA A 4 1.06 1.03 -11.71
C ALA A 4 1.21 1.33 -10.22
N VAL A 5 1.86 2.44 -9.87
CA VAL A 5 1.87 2.97 -8.51
C VAL A 5 1.12 4.31 -8.53
N LEU A 6 -0.06 4.34 -7.93
CA LEU A 6 -0.91 5.53 -7.87
C LEU A 6 -0.55 6.35 -6.62
N GLY A 7 -0.02 7.55 -6.85
CA GLY A 7 0.44 8.45 -5.79
C GLY A 7 1.93 8.78 -5.89
N THR A 8 2.24 10.08 -5.79
CA THR A 8 3.59 10.65 -5.97
C THR A 8 4.25 11.07 -4.65
N GLY A 9 3.63 10.71 -3.52
CA GLY A 9 4.18 10.93 -2.18
C GLY A 9 5.38 10.03 -1.87
N GLU A 10 5.94 10.15 -0.68
CA GLU A 10 7.10 9.38 -0.24
C GLU A 10 6.85 7.86 -0.31
N VAL A 11 5.67 7.39 0.11
CA VAL A 11 5.30 5.97 0.03
C VAL A 11 5.29 5.49 -1.41
N GLY A 12 4.59 6.21 -2.31
CA GLY A 12 4.50 5.85 -3.72
C GLY A 12 5.87 5.79 -4.39
N ARG A 13 6.70 6.82 -4.21
CA ARG A 13 8.06 6.86 -4.77
C ARG A 13 8.94 5.74 -4.23
N ARG A 14 8.85 5.44 -2.93
CA ARG A 14 9.65 4.37 -2.30
C ARG A 14 9.27 2.99 -2.87
N LEU A 15 7.98 2.69 -2.94
CA LEU A 15 7.48 1.45 -3.52
C LEU A 15 7.84 1.33 -5.00
N ALA A 16 7.61 2.39 -5.78
CA ALA A 16 7.94 2.42 -7.20
C ALA A 16 9.44 2.19 -7.45
N THR A 17 10.32 2.84 -6.68
CA THR A 17 11.78 2.64 -6.77
C THR A 17 12.18 1.20 -6.46
N LYS A 18 11.62 0.60 -5.41
CA LYS A 18 11.87 -0.81 -5.08
C LYS A 18 11.44 -1.72 -6.22
N LEU A 19 10.24 -1.50 -6.77
CA LEU A 19 9.71 -2.31 -7.87
C LEU A 19 10.58 -2.22 -9.14
N VAL A 20 11.06 -1.02 -9.50
CA VAL A 20 12.03 -0.85 -10.60
C VAL A 20 13.32 -1.61 -10.33
N SER A 21 13.86 -1.54 -9.11
CA SER A 21 15.09 -2.25 -8.73
C SER A 21 14.97 -3.78 -8.80
N LEU A 22 13.73 -4.31 -8.73
CA LEU A 22 13.41 -5.71 -8.89
C LEU A 22 13.12 -6.10 -10.37
N GLY A 23 13.30 -5.16 -11.32
CA GLY A 23 13.15 -5.41 -12.75
C GLY A 23 11.70 -5.35 -13.24
N HIS A 24 10.79 -4.70 -12.51
CA HIS A 24 9.43 -4.45 -12.98
C HIS A 24 9.38 -3.19 -13.87
N ASP A 25 8.44 -3.18 -14.82
CA ASP A 25 8.10 -2.01 -15.63
C ASP A 25 7.07 -1.18 -14.83
N VAL A 26 7.50 -0.03 -14.31
CA VAL A 26 6.69 0.74 -13.35
C VAL A 26 6.24 2.06 -13.94
N ALA A 27 4.94 2.33 -13.86
CA ALA A 27 4.33 3.61 -14.19
C ALA A 27 3.81 4.30 -12.93
N MET A 28 4.26 5.54 -12.67
CA MET A 28 3.73 6.35 -11.57
C MET A 28 2.53 7.16 -12.03
N GLY A 29 1.37 6.90 -11.41
CA GLY A 29 0.13 7.63 -11.69
C GLY A 29 -0.08 8.82 -10.75
N SER A 30 -0.57 9.91 -11.31
CA SER A 30 -0.91 11.14 -10.60
C SER A 30 -2.21 11.77 -11.11
N ARG A 31 -2.66 12.86 -10.49
CA ARG A 31 -3.86 13.60 -10.94
C ARG A 31 -3.70 14.23 -12.33
N THR A 32 -2.49 14.62 -12.69
CA THR A 32 -2.17 15.27 -13.96
C THR A 32 -0.96 14.61 -14.59
N ALA A 33 -0.90 14.53 -15.92
CA ALA A 33 0.20 13.89 -16.64
C ALA A 33 1.55 14.62 -16.46
N ASP A 34 1.53 15.91 -16.17
CA ASP A 34 2.68 16.80 -16.01
C ASP A 34 3.15 16.95 -14.55
N ASN A 35 2.79 16.03 -13.67
CA ASN A 35 3.20 16.08 -12.27
C ASN A 35 4.73 16.05 -12.12
N ALA A 36 5.29 17.10 -11.56
CA ALA A 36 6.74 17.31 -11.45
C ALA A 36 7.45 16.22 -10.64
N GLU A 37 6.84 15.75 -9.54
CA GLU A 37 7.42 14.71 -8.68
C GLU A 37 7.44 13.35 -9.40
N ALA A 38 6.38 13.02 -10.16
CA ALA A 38 6.32 11.81 -10.96
C ALA A 38 7.34 11.84 -12.11
N ALA A 39 7.45 12.98 -12.81
CA ALA A 39 8.41 13.17 -13.90
C ALA A 39 9.86 13.07 -13.40
N LYS A 40 10.17 13.71 -12.25
CA LYS A 40 11.47 13.63 -11.62
C LYS A 40 11.83 12.19 -11.26
N TRP A 41 10.91 11.48 -10.58
CA TRP A 41 11.12 10.08 -10.23
C TRP A 41 11.36 9.21 -11.47
N ALA A 42 10.55 9.35 -12.51
CA ALA A 42 10.68 8.58 -13.74
C ALA A 42 12.04 8.81 -14.43
N GLY A 43 12.52 10.04 -14.48
CA GLY A 43 13.83 10.39 -15.02
C GLY A 43 15.01 9.86 -14.22
N GLU A 44 14.85 9.74 -12.88
CA GLU A 44 15.91 9.26 -11.97
C GLU A 44 16.00 7.72 -11.93
N TYR A 45 14.86 7.02 -11.97
CA TYR A 45 14.80 5.57 -11.76
C TYR A 45 14.43 4.75 -13.00
N GLY A 46 14.16 5.38 -14.14
CA GLY A 46 13.89 4.68 -15.41
C GLY A 46 12.47 4.13 -15.55
N GLY A 47 11.51 4.59 -14.74
CA GLY A 47 10.10 4.30 -14.88
C GLY A 47 9.40 5.24 -15.86
N THR A 48 8.08 5.13 -15.95
CA THR A 48 7.22 6.07 -16.70
C THR A 48 6.26 6.79 -15.74
N HIS A 49 5.60 7.84 -16.23
CA HIS A 49 4.60 8.57 -15.45
C HIS A 49 3.45 9.07 -16.35
N GLY A 50 2.33 9.39 -15.72
CA GLY A 50 1.15 9.89 -16.41
C GLY A 50 0.00 10.17 -15.44
N THR A 51 -1.20 10.28 -15.96
CA THR A 51 -2.41 10.32 -15.15
C THR A 51 -2.63 8.98 -14.44
N PHE A 52 -3.55 8.92 -13.47
CA PHE A 52 -3.94 7.65 -12.85
C PHE A 52 -4.43 6.63 -13.90
N ALA A 53 -5.17 7.09 -14.92
CA ALA A 53 -5.67 6.24 -16.00
C ALA A 53 -4.53 5.76 -16.92
N ASP A 54 -3.58 6.63 -17.29
CA ASP A 54 -2.43 6.27 -18.14
C ASP A 54 -1.57 5.19 -17.47
N ALA A 55 -1.36 5.30 -16.17
CA ALA A 55 -0.60 4.31 -15.41
C ALA A 55 -1.38 2.99 -15.23
N ALA A 56 -2.65 3.07 -14.82
CA ALA A 56 -3.45 1.90 -14.50
C ALA A 56 -3.83 1.07 -15.75
N GLY A 57 -4.08 1.71 -16.89
CA GLY A 57 -4.55 1.04 -18.10
C GLY A 57 -3.69 -0.15 -18.53
N PRO A 58 -2.38 0.02 -18.81
CA PRO A 58 -1.48 -1.04 -19.26
C PRO A 58 -0.99 -1.97 -18.14
N ALA A 59 -1.24 -1.65 -16.87
CA ALA A 59 -0.70 -2.38 -15.73
C ALA A 59 -1.37 -3.75 -15.54
N GLU A 60 -0.62 -4.72 -15.05
CA GLU A 60 -1.09 -6.05 -14.62
C GLU A 60 -1.45 -6.03 -13.13
N LEU A 61 -0.79 -5.17 -12.34
CA LEU A 61 -1.00 -4.97 -10.91
C LEU A 61 -1.00 -3.46 -10.61
N VAL A 62 -1.87 -3.04 -9.70
CA VAL A 62 -1.98 -1.64 -9.28
C VAL A 62 -1.68 -1.52 -7.79
N VAL A 63 -0.84 -0.56 -7.41
CA VAL A 63 -0.56 -0.20 -6.01
C VAL A 63 -1.22 1.14 -5.72
N ASN A 64 -2.14 1.18 -4.76
CA ASN A 64 -2.70 2.42 -4.24
C ASN A 64 -1.82 2.94 -3.11
N ALA A 65 -1.02 3.96 -3.40
CA ALA A 65 -0.17 4.69 -2.46
C ALA A 65 -0.62 6.16 -2.30
N THR A 66 -1.90 6.43 -2.53
CA THR A 66 -2.51 7.74 -2.27
C THR A 66 -2.91 7.84 -0.79
N GLY A 67 -3.23 9.06 -0.31
CA GLY A 67 -3.81 9.20 1.02
C GLY A 67 -5.22 8.57 1.09
N GLY A 68 -5.55 7.84 2.15
CA GLY A 68 -6.79 7.07 2.24
C GLY A 68 -8.06 7.90 2.03
N LEU A 69 -8.08 9.15 2.49
CA LEU A 69 -9.23 10.05 2.30
C LEU A 69 -9.47 10.45 0.83
N VAL A 70 -8.47 10.31 -0.05
CA VAL A 70 -8.56 10.64 -1.47
C VAL A 70 -8.41 9.41 -2.37
N SER A 71 -8.23 8.23 -1.81
CA SER A 71 -8.03 6.98 -2.55
C SER A 71 -9.19 6.66 -3.48
N LEU A 72 -10.43 6.82 -3.01
CA LEU A 72 -11.61 6.57 -3.85
C LEU A 72 -11.59 7.44 -5.11
N ALA A 73 -11.41 8.76 -4.95
CA ALA A 73 -11.37 9.69 -6.07
C ALA A 73 -10.18 9.41 -7.03
N ALA A 74 -9.05 8.96 -6.50
CA ALA A 74 -7.89 8.59 -7.32
C ALA A 74 -8.17 7.33 -8.18
N LEU A 75 -8.86 6.33 -7.61
CA LEU A 75 -9.21 5.11 -8.34
C LEU A 75 -10.38 5.35 -9.32
N GLU A 76 -11.32 6.24 -8.99
CA GLU A 76 -12.33 6.71 -9.95
C GLU A 76 -11.67 7.37 -11.17
N ALA A 77 -10.66 8.22 -10.93
CA ALA A 77 -9.88 8.84 -12.00
C ALA A 77 -9.00 7.84 -12.78
N ALA A 78 -8.58 6.74 -12.16
CA ALA A 78 -7.91 5.63 -12.86
C ALA A 78 -8.88 4.88 -13.79
N GLY A 79 -10.16 4.84 -13.44
CA GLY A 79 -11.24 4.26 -14.21
C GLY A 79 -11.49 2.78 -13.90
N ALA A 80 -12.75 2.41 -13.62
CA ALA A 80 -13.15 1.05 -13.26
C ALA A 80 -12.76 0.01 -14.33
N ALA A 81 -12.82 0.37 -15.62
CA ALA A 81 -12.42 -0.52 -16.71
C ALA A 81 -10.93 -0.86 -16.65
N ASN A 82 -10.08 0.08 -16.24
CA ASN A 82 -8.63 -0.11 -16.09
C ASN A 82 -8.27 -0.94 -14.85
N LEU A 83 -9.17 -1.03 -13.86
CA LEU A 83 -8.98 -1.77 -12.62
C LEU A 83 -9.57 -3.18 -12.65
N ARG A 84 -10.51 -3.42 -13.57
CA ARG A 84 -11.28 -4.67 -13.68
C ARG A 84 -10.37 -5.90 -13.75
N GLY A 85 -10.61 -6.87 -12.86
CA GLY A 85 -9.89 -8.13 -12.79
C GLY A 85 -8.45 -8.04 -12.31
N LYS A 86 -7.95 -6.85 -12.00
CA LYS A 86 -6.58 -6.66 -11.53
C LYS A 86 -6.47 -6.80 -10.01
N VAL A 87 -5.29 -7.14 -9.55
CA VAL A 87 -4.93 -7.05 -8.13
C VAL A 87 -4.65 -5.59 -7.80
N LEU A 88 -5.30 -5.09 -6.77
CA LEU A 88 -5.08 -3.76 -6.19
C LEU A 88 -4.44 -3.91 -4.80
N VAL A 89 -3.16 -3.61 -4.70
CA VAL A 89 -2.44 -3.55 -3.43
C VAL A 89 -2.74 -2.21 -2.77
N ASP A 90 -3.52 -2.20 -1.70
CA ASP A 90 -3.84 -0.98 -0.98
C ASP A 90 -2.95 -0.81 0.25
N VAL A 91 -2.08 0.22 0.23
CA VAL A 91 -1.19 0.56 1.35
C VAL A 91 -1.61 1.84 2.07
N SER A 92 -2.76 2.38 1.71
CA SER A 92 -3.23 3.68 2.18
C SER A 92 -3.75 3.64 3.63
N ASN A 93 -3.79 4.81 4.25
CA ASN A 93 -4.44 5.05 5.54
C ASN A 93 -5.26 6.33 5.46
N ALA A 94 -6.48 6.31 6.05
CA ALA A 94 -7.30 7.51 6.18
C ALA A 94 -6.78 8.36 7.33
N LEU A 95 -5.95 9.35 7.03
CA LEU A 95 -5.34 10.28 7.96
C LEU A 95 -5.85 11.70 7.69
N ASP A 96 -6.55 12.27 8.65
CA ASP A 96 -7.04 13.65 8.59
C ASP A 96 -6.18 14.56 9.47
N PHE A 97 -5.42 15.42 8.83
CA PHE A 97 -4.53 16.41 9.46
C PHE A 97 -5.20 17.78 9.65
N SER A 98 -6.50 17.92 9.42
CA SER A 98 -7.20 19.21 9.49
C SER A 98 -7.10 19.88 10.87
N GLU A 99 -6.93 19.11 11.94
CA GLU A 99 -6.73 19.58 13.31
C GLU A 99 -5.27 19.49 13.77
N GLY A 100 -4.34 19.18 12.89
CA GLY A 100 -2.90 19.08 13.18
C GLY A 100 -2.41 17.67 13.46
N PHE A 101 -1.37 17.56 14.29
CA PHE A 101 -0.76 16.27 14.64
C PHE A 101 -1.02 15.93 16.12
N PRO A 102 -1.38 14.69 16.48
CA PRO A 102 -1.58 13.54 15.60
C PRO A 102 -2.87 13.67 14.76
N PRO A 103 -2.89 13.11 13.54
CA PRO A 103 -4.09 13.15 12.70
C PRO A 103 -5.20 12.28 13.29
N LYS A 104 -6.44 12.57 12.93
CA LYS A 104 -7.55 11.63 13.11
C LYS A 104 -7.36 10.46 12.15
N VAL A 105 -7.68 9.26 12.61
CA VAL A 105 -7.49 8.01 11.86
C VAL A 105 -8.84 7.36 11.60
N GLY A 106 -9.03 6.90 10.36
CA GLY A 106 -10.21 6.14 9.94
C GLY A 106 -11.22 6.95 9.13
N LEU A 107 -12.13 6.22 8.50
CA LEU A 107 -13.27 6.79 7.78
C LEU A 107 -14.42 7.09 8.77
N PRO A 108 -15.27 8.09 8.48
CA PRO A 108 -16.39 8.47 9.37
C PRO A 108 -17.40 7.35 9.64
N ASP A 109 -17.54 6.40 8.71
CA ASP A 109 -18.48 5.29 8.80
C ASP A 109 -17.88 4.01 9.43
N GLY A 110 -16.63 4.07 9.89
CA GLY A 110 -15.94 2.96 10.56
C GLY A 110 -15.49 1.83 9.65
N ARG A 111 -15.64 1.95 8.32
CA ARG A 111 -15.06 1.01 7.36
C ARG A 111 -13.56 1.26 7.20
N SER A 112 -12.83 0.25 6.74
CA SER A 112 -11.49 0.46 6.22
C SER A 112 -11.51 1.13 4.84
N VAL A 113 -10.42 1.77 4.45
CA VAL A 113 -10.26 2.29 3.08
C VAL A 113 -10.37 1.14 2.07
N ALA A 114 -9.76 0.00 2.37
CA ALA A 114 -9.81 -1.17 1.49
C ALA A 114 -11.24 -1.66 1.22
N GLU A 115 -12.11 -1.71 2.23
CA GLU A 115 -13.53 -2.07 2.06
C GLU A 115 -14.28 -1.04 1.22
N GLN A 116 -14.01 0.25 1.42
CA GLN A 116 -14.60 1.31 0.59
C GLN A 116 -14.22 1.13 -0.88
N LEU A 117 -12.94 0.83 -1.16
CA LEU A 117 -12.45 0.62 -2.52
C LEU A 117 -13.05 -0.66 -3.14
N GLN A 118 -13.12 -1.77 -2.40
CA GLN A 118 -13.72 -3.01 -2.91
C GLN A 118 -15.21 -2.84 -3.23
N GLN A 119 -15.94 -2.08 -2.40
CA GLN A 119 -17.34 -1.80 -2.66
C GLN A 119 -17.53 -0.95 -3.93
N ALA A 120 -16.66 0.04 -4.16
CA ALA A 120 -16.73 0.90 -5.34
C ALA A 120 -16.28 0.19 -6.63
N PHE A 121 -15.35 -0.77 -6.51
CA PHE A 121 -14.78 -1.51 -7.63
C PHE A 121 -14.93 -3.03 -7.42
N PRO A 122 -16.14 -3.59 -7.52
CA PRO A 122 -16.41 -4.99 -7.14
C PRO A 122 -15.71 -6.02 -8.02
N GLU A 123 -15.29 -5.65 -9.23
CA GLU A 123 -14.54 -6.53 -10.12
C GLU A 123 -13.01 -6.42 -9.94
N THR A 124 -12.53 -5.57 -9.02
CA THR A 124 -11.11 -5.42 -8.66
C THR A 124 -10.83 -6.31 -7.45
N ARG A 125 -9.67 -6.95 -7.41
CA ARG A 125 -9.27 -7.83 -6.29
C ARG A 125 -8.39 -7.05 -5.32
N VAL A 126 -9.02 -6.45 -4.30
CA VAL A 126 -8.34 -5.59 -3.33
C VAL A 126 -7.62 -6.42 -2.27
N VAL A 127 -6.36 -6.10 -2.02
CA VAL A 127 -5.57 -6.66 -0.91
C VAL A 127 -4.96 -5.52 -0.12
N LYS A 128 -5.31 -5.41 1.15
CA LYS A 128 -4.74 -4.47 2.12
C LYS A 128 -3.45 -5.01 2.68
N THR A 129 -2.38 -4.21 2.67
CA THR A 129 -1.10 -4.59 3.30
C THR A 129 -0.21 -3.37 3.52
N LEU A 130 0.93 -3.53 4.21
CA LEU A 130 2.01 -2.56 4.42
C LEU A 130 1.62 -1.27 5.18
N ASN A 131 0.37 -1.04 5.46
CA ASN A 131 -0.14 0.21 6.03
C ASN A 131 0.24 0.46 7.51
N THR A 132 0.85 -0.52 8.19
CA THR A 132 1.16 -0.47 9.63
C THR A 132 2.60 -0.04 9.95
N MET A 133 3.36 0.43 8.95
CA MET A 133 4.79 0.73 9.09
C MET A 133 5.20 1.93 8.22
N THR A 134 6.41 2.44 8.46
CA THR A 134 6.99 3.50 7.61
C THR A 134 7.41 2.97 6.24
N ASN A 135 7.44 3.85 5.24
CA ASN A 135 7.74 3.49 3.85
C ASN A 135 9.11 2.82 3.66
N THR A 136 10.09 3.11 4.51
CA THR A 136 11.42 2.47 4.47
C THR A 136 11.35 1.01 4.88
N VAL A 137 10.59 0.69 5.93
CA VAL A 137 10.39 -0.68 6.43
C VAL A 137 9.55 -1.50 5.46
N MET A 138 8.58 -0.89 4.75
CA MET A 138 7.77 -1.58 3.73
C MET A 138 8.63 -2.35 2.74
N VAL A 139 9.72 -1.73 2.26
CA VAL A 139 10.57 -2.23 1.17
C VAL A 139 11.90 -2.81 1.63
N GLU A 140 12.26 -2.60 2.88
CA GLU A 140 13.49 -3.06 3.52
C GLU A 140 13.22 -3.53 4.96
N PRO A 141 12.51 -4.66 5.15
CA PRO A 141 12.15 -5.14 6.49
C PRO A 141 13.36 -5.37 7.40
N GLY A 142 14.52 -5.71 6.85
CA GLY A 142 15.77 -5.88 7.60
C GLY A 142 16.29 -4.64 8.35
N ARG A 143 15.70 -3.46 8.11
CA ARG A 143 16.00 -2.23 8.89
C ARG A 143 15.57 -2.36 10.35
N VAL A 144 14.53 -3.15 10.61
CA VAL A 144 14.03 -3.39 11.97
C VAL A 144 14.57 -4.74 12.44
N PRO A 145 15.43 -4.78 13.46
CA PRO A 145 15.95 -6.04 13.98
C PRO A 145 14.87 -6.83 14.75
N GLY A 146 15.05 -8.14 14.79
CA GLY A 146 14.16 -9.02 15.54
C GLY A 146 12.95 -9.52 14.77
N HIS A 147 11.96 -10.07 15.50
CA HIS A 147 10.74 -10.64 14.94
C HIS A 147 9.67 -9.56 14.80
N HIS A 148 9.28 -9.26 13.59
CA HIS A 148 8.16 -8.37 13.29
C HIS A 148 7.44 -8.84 12.02
N ASN A 149 6.20 -8.38 11.82
CA ASN A 149 5.30 -8.93 10.82
C ASN A 149 4.79 -7.86 9.85
N VAL A 150 4.38 -8.32 8.68
CA VAL A 150 3.51 -7.61 7.75
C VAL A 150 2.18 -8.35 7.67
N PHE A 151 1.09 -7.59 7.66
CA PHE A 151 -0.26 -8.14 7.60
C PHE A 151 -0.82 -7.98 6.19
N LEU A 152 -1.64 -8.93 5.76
CA LEU A 152 -2.45 -8.81 4.55
C LEU A 152 -3.89 -9.24 4.81
N SER A 153 -4.82 -8.65 4.07
CA SER A 153 -6.27 -8.92 4.13
C SER A 153 -6.85 -8.81 2.74
N GLY A 154 -7.71 -9.74 2.35
CA GLY A 154 -8.35 -9.72 1.03
C GLY A 154 -9.32 -10.88 0.84
N ASP A 155 -10.32 -10.69 -0.01
CA ASP A 155 -11.36 -11.70 -0.26
C ASP A 155 -10.94 -12.74 -1.32
N ASP A 156 -9.94 -12.44 -2.14
CA ASP A 156 -9.45 -13.31 -3.23
C ASP A 156 -8.12 -13.96 -2.84
N GLU A 157 -8.12 -15.28 -2.65
CA GLU A 157 -6.93 -16.05 -2.26
C GLU A 157 -5.80 -15.96 -3.30
N GLY A 158 -6.14 -15.92 -4.60
CA GLY A 158 -5.15 -15.77 -5.66
C GLY A 158 -4.48 -14.40 -5.64
N ALA A 159 -5.24 -13.34 -5.36
CA ALA A 159 -4.70 -11.99 -5.19
C ALA A 159 -3.79 -11.89 -3.95
N LYS A 160 -4.20 -12.51 -2.82
CA LYS A 160 -3.36 -12.57 -1.62
C LYS A 160 -2.04 -13.30 -1.87
N ALA A 161 -2.07 -14.40 -2.62
CA ALA A 161 -0.86 -15.13 -3.00
C ALA A 161 0.10 -14.28 -3.84
N VAL A 162 -0.43 -13.57 -4.86
CA VAL A 162 0.38 -12.62 -5.68
C VAL A 162 1.01 -11.53 -4.81
N VAL A 163 0.26 -10.99 -3.84
CA VAL A 163 0.78 -9.96 -2.94
C VAL A 163 1.82 -10.53 -1.97
N ALA A 164 1.63 -11.74 -1.46
CA ALA A 164 2.62 -12.41 -0.61
C ALA A 164 3.95 -12.64 -1.35
N GLU A 165 3.91 -13.04 -2.64
CA GLU A 165 5.11 -13.14 -3.48
C GLU A 165 5.79 -11.77 -3.67
N LEU A 166 5.00 -10.71 -3.87
CA LEU A 166 5.53 -9.35 -3.97
C LEU A 166 6.23 -8.92 -2.67
N LEU A 167 5.61 -9.19 -1.51
CA LEU A 167 6.20 -8.92 -0.19
C LEU A 167 7.50 -9.72 0.01
N ALA A 168 7.52 -10.99 -0.38
CA ALA A 168 8.72 -11.83 -0.32
C ALA A 168 9.86 -11.24 -1.19
N SER A 169 9.55 -10.67 -2.36
CA SER A 169 10.52 -10.00 -3.22
C SER A 169 11.10 -8.71 -2.58
N PHE A 170 10.38 -8.08 -1.65
CA PHE A 170 10.86 -6.95 -0.85
C PHE A 170 11.80 -7.38 0.28
N GLY A 171 11.83 -8.69 0.61
CA GLY A 171 12.64 -9.27 1.67
C GLY A 171 11.84 -9.71 2.91
N TRP A 172 10.51 -9.70 2.86
CA TRP A 172 9.68 -10.29 3.93
C TRP A 172 9.76 -11.80 3.87
N ALA A 173 10.25 -12.44 4.94
CA ALA A 173 10.23 -13.89 5.04
C ALA A 173 8.80 -14.43 5.16
N ALA A 174 8.53 -15.61 4.64
CA ALA A 174 7.16 -16.16 4.59
C ALA A 174 6.51 -16.28 5.98
N ASP A 175 7.29 -16.63 7.01
CA ASP A 175 6.83 -16.71 8.41
C ASP A 175 6.56 -15.33 9.05
N ARG A 176 6.82 -14.26 8.33
CA ARG A 176 6.57 -12.86 8.74
C ARG A 176 5.34 -12.25 8.07
N ILE A 177 4.82 -12.90 7.05
CA ILE A 177 3.62 -12.46 6.33
C ILE A 177 2.42 -13.15 6.98
N ILE A 178 1.58 -12.37 7.67
CA ILE A 178 0.39 -12.90 8.34
C ILE A 178 -0.84 -12.56 7.52
N ASP A 179 -1.53 -13.58 7.03
CA ASP A 179 -2.84 -13.45 6.42
C ASP A 179 -3.90 -13.32 7.52
N LEU A 180 -4.58 -12.18 7.56
CA LEU A 180 -5.64 -11.88 8.51
C LEU A 180 -7.02 -12.38 8.04
N GLY A 181 -7.11 -13.02 6.86
CA GLY A 181 -8.34 -13.51 6.26
C GLY A 181 -8.97 -12.52 5.29
N ASP A 182 -10.29 -12.39 5.34
CA ASP A 182 -11.07 -11.56 4.44
C ASP A 182 -10.77 -10.05 4.58
N LEU A 183 -11.31 -9.25 3.64
CA LEU A 183 -11.03 -7.83 3.57
C LEU A 183 -11.56 -7.05 4.78
N SER A 184 -12.54 -7.56 5.51
CA SER A 184 -13.07 -6.89 6.71
C SER A 184 -12.01 -6.77 7.82
N SER A 185 -11.04 -7.67 7.85
CA SER A 185 -9.90 -7.65 8.78
C SER A 185 -8.95 -6.46 8.55
N ALA A 186 -9.02 -5.81 7.38
CA ALA A 186 -8.27 -4.58 7.10
C ALA A 186 -8.57 -3.46 8.11
N ARG A 187 -9.77 -3.45 8.71
CA ARG A 187 -10.12 -2.51 9.80
C ARG A 187 -9.15 -2.61 10.96
N ALA A 188 -8.79 -3.83 11.36
CA ALA A 188 -7.86 -4.05 12.46
C ALA A 188 -6.46 -3.50 12.13
N ALA A 189 -5.97 -3.75 10.92
CA ALA A 189 -4.69 -3.22 10.45
C ALA A 189 -4.68 -1.68 10.39
N GLU A 190 -5.77 -1.06 9.91
CA GLU A 190 -5.88 0.40 9.89
C GLU A 190 -5.98 1.01 11.31
N GLN A 191 -6.62 0.32 12.25
CA GLN A 191 -6.75 0.75 13.64
C GLN A 191 -5.45 0.60 14.47
N LEU A 192 -4.40 -0.02 13.95
CA LEU A 192 -3.08 0.01 14.58
C LEU A 192 -2.40 1.39 14.45
N LEU A 193 -2.83 2.22 13.52
CA LEU A 193 -2.21 3.50 13.22
C LEU A 193 -2.19 4.50 14.38
N PRO A 194 -3.23 4.65 15.23
CA PRO A 194 -3.15 5.50 16.41
C PRO A 194 -2.00 5.13 17.34
N LEU A 195 -1.77 3.82 17.55
CA LEU A 195 -0.62 3.34 18.33
C LEU A 195 0.70 3.61 17.61
N TRP A 196 0.76 3.36 16.30
CA TRP A 196 1.96 3.64 15.50
C TRP A 196 2.36 5.12 15.58
N LEU A 197 1.40 6.03 15.39
CA LEU A 197 1.62 7.48 15.47
C LEU A 197 2.12 7.92 16.86
N ARG A 198 1.59 7.30 17.92
CA ARG A 198 2.03 7.57 19.28
C ARG A 198 3.47 7.14 19.50
N LEU A 199 3.82 5.94 19.04
CA LEU A 199 5.18 5.40 19.13
C LEU A 199 6.15 6.24 18.28
N TYR A 200 5.78 6.61 17.07
CA TYR A 200 6.57 7.49 16.20
C TYR A 200 6.92 8.81 16.89
N GLY A 201 5.93 9.46 17.51
CA GLY A 201 6.15 10.70 18.26
C GLY A 201 7.03 10.54 19.50
N MET A 202 7.00 9.35 20.13
CA MET A 202 7.84 9.07 21.32
C MET A 202 9.28 8.70 20.95
N LEU A 203 9.44 7.88 19.89
CA LEU A 203 10.74 7.33 19.50
C LEU A 203 11.52 8.28 18.57
N GLY A 204 10.85 9.23 17.93
CA GLY A 204 11.46 10.13 16.96
C GLY A 204 11.95 9.46 15.68
N THR A 205 11.54 8.22 15.44
CA THR A 205 11.92 7.42 14.26
C THR A 205 10.77 6.51 13.84
N GLY A 206 10.70 6.19 12.54
CA GLY A 206 9.79 5.18 12.00
C GLY A 206 10.44 3.81 11.80
N ASP A 207 11.71 3.62 12.20
CA ASP A 207 12.43 2.36 12.08
C ASP A 207 12.03 1.40 13.22
N PHE A 208 10.74 1.12 13.31
CA PHE A 208 10.13 0.10 14.17
C PHE A 208 8.93 -0.53 13.46
N ASN A 209 8.50 -1.69 13.94
CA ASN A 209 7.30 -2.37 13.43
C ASN A 209 6.68 -3.25 14.51
N PHE A 210 5.47 -3.74 14.28
CA PHE A 210 4.75 -4.65 15.17
C PHE A 210 5.14 -6.11 14.90
N GLY A 211 5.16 -6.91 15.96
CA GLY A 211 5.38 -8.35 15.87
C GLY A 211 4.43 -9.11 16.77
N VAL A 212 4.00 -10.28 16.31
CA VAL A 212 3.16 -11.21 17.08
C VAL A 212 4.04 -12.28 17.69
N ALA A 213 4.19 -12.24 19.00
CA ALA A 213 4.94 -13.27 19.74
C ALA A 213 4.08 -14.52 19.97
N GLY A 214 4.69 -15.70 19.97
CA GLY A 214 4.00 -16.95 20.26
C GLY A 214 3.40 -17.67 19.04
N MET A 215 3.53 -17.10 17.84
CA MET A 215 3.23 -17.84 16.61
C MET A 215 4.36 -18.84 16.37
N GLY A 216 4.08 -20.15 16.51
CA GLY A 216 5.02 -21.21 16.14
C GLY A 216 5.25 -21.24 14.63
N ALA A 217 6.41 -21.75 14.20
CA ALA A 217 6.65 -22.04 12.79
C ALA A 217 5.64 -23.11 12.33
N GLY A 218 4.54 -22.71 11.70
CA GLY A 218 3.51 -23.63 11.20
C GLY A 218 2.06 -23.24 11.55
N ALA A 219 1.77 -21.98 11.93
CA ALA A 219 0.41 -21.48 12.00
C ALA A 219 0.00 -20.88 10.66
#